data_0060f2e612ce7cb1f590539c68c19eae
#
_entry.id   0060f2e612ce7cb1f590539c68c19eae
#
_cell.length_a   1.000
_cell.length_b   1.000
_cell.length_c   1.000
_cell.angle_alpha   90.00
_cell.angle_beta   90.00
_cell.angle_gamma   90.00
#
_symmetry.space_group_name_H-M   'P 1'
#
loop_
_entity.id
_entity.type
_entity.pdbx_description
1 polymer ?
#
loop_
_entity_poly.entity_id
_entity_poly.type
_entity_poly.pdbx_seq_one_letter_code
_entity_poly.pdbx_strand_id
1 'polypeptide(L)'
;MSQPEFLFDFGSPNAYLVHRALPGIEARTGVQFAYKPVLLGGLFKLANNRSPMEAFGHIPKKMAYEQLETQRFIERHGLARYRFNPHFPVNTLNLMRGAFAAQSLGVMPAYIEAVICAMWEDQKPMADLTVLAEVLTAAGLDASALMALSQTPEIKAALMEATQQAYDRGAFGIPTVFVGDEMFFGKERLGQVEDEILKTA
;
A
#
# COMPACT_ATOMS: atom_id res chain seq x y z
N MET A 1 8.24 -19.18 12.94
CA MET A 1 7.08 -18.43 12.39
C MET A 1 7.52 -17.68 11.15
N SER A 2 6.75 -17.75 10.06
CA SER A 2 6.98 -16.88 8.91
C SER A 2 6.48 -15.48 9.25
N GLN A 3 7.28 -14.46 8.95
CA GLN A 3 6.90 -13.06 9.11
C GLN A 3 5.69 -12.76 8.21
N PRO A 4 4.59 -12.16 8.72
CA PRO A 4 3.46 -11.78 7.88
C PRO A 4 3.87 -10.72 6.85
N GLU A 5 3.35 -10.83 5.63
CA GLU A 5 3.68 -9.95 4.51
C GLU A 5 2.50 -9.05 4.19
N PHE A 6 2.75 -7.74 4.16
CA PHE A 6 1.78 -6.74 3.73
C PHE A 6 2.11 -6.25 2.33
N LEU A 7 1.29 -6.66 1.35
CA LEU A 7 1.36 -6.19 -0.02
C LEU A 7 0.64 -4.84 -0.13
N PHE A 8 1.34 -3.84 -0.64
CA PHE A 8 0.83 -2.49 -0.72
C PHE A 8 1.16 -1.77 -2.03
N ASP A 9 0.35 -0.78 -2.37
CA ASP A 9 0.59 0.24 -3.38
C ASP A 9 0.05 1.57 -2.85
N PHE A 10 0.80 2.65 -3.01
CA PHE A 10 0.44 3.98 -2.52
C PHE A 10 -0.88 4.50 -3.13
N GLY A 11 -1.29 4.01 -4.31
CA GLY A 11 -2.55 4.37 -4.95
C GLY A 11 -3.80 3.77 -4.28
N SER A 12 -3.63 2.87 -3.32
CA SER A 12 -4.77 2.29 -2.61
C SER A 12 -5.08 3.04 -1.30
N PRO A 13 -6.23 3.72 -1.17
CA PRO A 13 -6.63 4.33 0.10
C PRO A 13 -6.78 3.28 1.22
N ASN A 14 -7.22 2.06 0.88
CA ASN A 14 -7.31 0.98 1.84
C ASN A 14 -5.92 0.48 2.30
N ALA A 15 -4.88 0.58 1.46
CA ALA A 15 -3.52 0.27 1.89
C ALA A 15 -3.00 1.29 2.92
N TYR A 16 -3.32 2.58 2.76
CA TYR A 16 -3.05 3.59 3.79
C TYR A 16 -3.74 3.22 5.12
N LEU A 17 -5.02 2.88 5.08
CA LEU A 17 -5.79 2.54 6.28
C LEU A 17 -5.21 1.31 6.99
N VAL A 18 -4.83 0.28 6.24
CA VAL A 18 -4.15 -0.91 6.78
C VAL A 18 -2.79 -0.52 7.38
N HIS A 19 -1.95 0.19 6.63
CA HIS A 19 -0.65 0.66 7.11
C HIS A 19 -0.75 1.35 8.48
N ARG A 20 -1.76 2.23 8.66
CA ARG A 20 -1.99 2.93 9.93
C ARG A 20 -2.53 2.02 11.05
N ALA A 21 -3.16 0.91 10.72
CA ALA A 21 -3.69 -0.05 11.70
C ALA A 21 -2.68 -1.12 12.12
N LEU A 22 -1.73 -1.47 11.25
CA LEU A 22 -0.73 -2.52 11.50
C LEU A 22 0.06 -2.36 12.81
N PRO A 23 0.54 -1.16 13.20
CA PRO A 23 1.28 -1.01 14.46
C PRO A 23 0.50 -1.47 15.69
N GLY A 24 -0.84 -1.33 15.67
CA GLY A 24 -1.69 -1.85 16.75
C GLY A 24 -1.72 -3.38 16.81
N ILE A 25 -1.70 -4.06 15.67
CA ILE A 25 -1.63 -5.53 15.59
C ILE A 25 -0.22 -5.99 16.02
N GLU A 26 0.83 -5.34 15.51
CA GLU A 26 2.21 -5.64 15.88
C GLU A 26 2.43 -5.55 17.39
N ALA A 27 1.86 -4.51 18.02
CA ALA A 27 1.95 -4.34 19.48
C ALA A 27 1.25 -5.46 20.27
N ARG A 28 0.12 -5.99 19.75
CA ARG A 28 -0.63 -7.08 20.42
C ARG A 28 -0.06 -8.46 20.15
N THR A 29 0.49 -8.68 18.98
CA THR A 29 1.00 -10.01 18.56
C THR A 29 2.50 -10.17 18.80
N GLY A 30 3.25 -9.07 18.94
CA GLY A 30 4.71 -9.07 19.01
C GLY A 30 5.41 -9.35 17.69
N VAL A 31 4.67 -9.42 16.57
CA VAL A 31 5.19 -9.78 15.25
C VAL A 31 5.19 -8.56 14.34
N GLN A 32 6.28 -8.32 13.60
CA GLN A 32 6.43 -7.23 12.66
C GLN A 32 6.03 -7.65 11.25
N PHE A 33 5.34 -6.77 10.50
CA PHE A 33 4.98 -7.01 9.11
C PHE A 33 6.14 -6.71 8.15
N ALA A 34 6.37 -7.61 7.20
CA ALA A 34 7.23 -7.35 6.04
C ALA A 34 6.45 -6.59 4.96
N TYR A 35 6.85 -5.37 4.68
CA TYR A 35 6.23 -4.57 3.62
C TYR A 35 6.71 -5.02 2.24
N LYS A 36 5.78 -5.37 1.37
CA LYS A 36 6.02 -5.88 0.00
C LYS A 36 5.41 -4.92 -1.02
N PRO A 37 6.22 -4.06 -1.65
CA PRO A 37 5.72 -3.19 -2.71
C PRO A 37 5.29 -4.01 -3.92
N VAL A 38 4.07 -3.76 -4.44
CA VAL A 38 3.57 -4.35 -5.70
C VAL A 38 2.84 -3.29 -6.51
N LEU A 39 2.78 -3.43 -7.83
CA LEU A 39 2.07 -2.47 -8.67
C LEU A 39 0.59 -2.85 -8.81
N LEU A 40 -0.32 -2.10 -8.19
CA LEU A 40 -1.76 -2.38 -8.21
C LEU A 40 -2.33 -2.46 -9.63
N GLY A 41 -1.96 -1.52 -10.50
CA GLY A 41 -2.38 -1.57 -11.91
C GLY A 41 -1.84 -2.79 -12.66
N GLY A 42 -0.65 -3.29 -12.28
CA GLY A 42 -0.08 -4.53 -12.77
C GLY A 42 -0.90 -5.74 -12.31
N LEU A 43 -1.25 -5.81 -11.02
CA LEU A 43 -2.12 -6.87 -10.49
C LEU A 43 -3.49 -6.88 -11.16
N PHE A 44 -4.11 -5.72 -11.36
CA PHE A 44 -5.38 -5.65 -12.07
C PHE A 44 -5.29 -6.22 -13.48
N LYS A 45 -4.21 -5.90 -14.21
CA LYS A 45 -3.99 -6.43 -15.55
C LYS A 45 -3.80 -7.96 -15.54
N LEU A 46 -2.97 -8.49 -14.64
CA LEU A 46 -2.71 -9.92 -14.54
C LEU A 46 -3.95 -10.72 -14.13
N ALA A 47 -4.72 -10.20 -13.16
CA ALA A 47 -5.91 -10.84 -12.63
C ALA A 47 -7.18 -10.61 -13.47
N ASN A 48 -7.09 -9.89 -14.59
CA ASN A 48 -8.27 -9.41 -15.35
C ASN A 48 -9.29 -8.72 -14.43
N ASN A 49 -8.80 -7.94 -13.47
CA ASN A 49 -9.57 -7.20 -12.47
C ASN A 49 -9.55 -5.69 -12.79
N ARG A 50 -10.33 -4.92 -12.06
CA ARG A 50 -10.40 -3.47 -12.16
C ARG A 50 -10.69 -2.84 -10.79
N SER A 51 -10.55 -1.51 -10.70
CA SER A 51 -10.82 -0.82 -9.45
C SER A 51 -12.30 -0.99 -9.02
N PRO A 52 -12.60 -0.97 -7.69
CA PRO A 52 -13.99 -1.01 -7.22
C PRO A 52 -14.86 0.11 -7.82
N MET A 53 -14.29 1.29 -8.07
CA MET A 53 -14.99 2.41 -8.70
C MET A 53 -15.42 2.05 -10.13
N GLU A 54 -14.54 1.44 -10.93
CA GLU A 54 -14.86 1.00 -12.29
C GLU A 54 -15.82 -0.18 -12.30
N ALA A 55 -15.65 -1.13 -11.36
CA ALA A 55 -16.48 -2.33 -11.29
C ALA A 55 -17.89 -2.05 -10.78
N PHE A 56 -18.04 -1.16 -9.79
CA PHE A 56 -19.27 -0.97 -9.02
C PHE A 56 -19.78 0.47 -8.98
N GLY A 57 -19.12 1.42 -9.63
CA GLY A 57 -19.53 2.84 -9.65
C GLY A 57 -20.96 3.07 -10.15
N HIS A 58 -21.48 2.13 -10.96
CA HIS A 58 -22.86 2.13 -11.44
C HIS A 58 -23.88 1.68 -10.39
N ILE A 59 -23.44 1.27 -9.18
CA ILE A 59 -24.30 0.87 -8.07
C ILE A 59 -24.16 1.87 -6.91
N PRO A 60 -24.91 2.99 -6.91
CA PRO A 60 -24.71 4.09 -5.93
C PRO A 60 -24.83 3.64 -4.47
N LYS A 61 -25.76 2.72 -4.17
CA LYS A 61 -25.96 2.21 -2.81
C LYS A 61 -24.77 1.40 -2.31
N LYS A 62 -24.11 0.63 -3.19
CA LYS A 62 -22.89 -0.08 -2.85
C LYS A 62 -21.75 0.90 -2.57
N MET A 63 -21.58 1.92 -3.40
CA MET A 63 -20.54 2.93 -3.20
C MET A 63 -20.75 3.73 -1.91
N ALA A 64 -22.00 4.07 -1.58
CA ALA A 64 -22.32 4.73 -0.32
C ALA A 64 -22.03 3.82 0.90
N TYR A 65 -22.29 2.52 0.79
CA TYR A 65 -21.96 1.57 1.85
C TYR A 65 -20.43 1.44 2.04
N GLU A 66 -19.64 1.36 0.96
CA GLU A 66 -18.19 1.32 1.03
C GLU A 66 -17.60 2.58 1.69
N GLN A 67 -18.19 3.75 1.43
CA GLN A 67 -17.81 4.99 2.11
C GLN A 67 -18.12 4.92 3.60
N LEU A 68 -19.30 4.40 3.98
CA LEU A 68 -19.68 4.21 5.37
C LEU A 68 -18.73 3.26 6.11
N GLU A 69 -18.35 2.12 5.49
CA GLU A 69 -17.39 1.18 6.06
C GLU A 69 -15.99 1.80 6.21
N THR A 70 -15.59 2.62 5.24
CA THR A 70 -14.35 3.38 5.35
C THR A 70 -14.38 4.34 6.54
N GLN A 71 -15.47 5.07 6.72
CA GLN A 71 -15.64 5.98 7.86
C GLN A 71 -15.63 5.23 9.21
N ARG A 72 -16.31 4.11 9.30
CA ARG A 72 -16.30 3.23 10.50
C ARG A 72 -14.89 2.73 10.83
N PHE A 73 -14.11 2.38 9.80
CA PHE A 73 -12.73 1.95 9.99
C PHE A 73 -11.86 3.10 10.51
N ILE A 74 -11.99 4.30 9.93
CA ILE A 74 -11.27 5.52 10.36
C ILE A 74 -11.57 5.81 11.85
N GLU A 75 -12.84 5.79 12.23
CA GLU A 75 -13.27 6.05 13.61
C GLU A 75 -12.74 4.98 14.58
N ARG A 76 -12.85 3.70 14.22
CA ARG A 76 -12.37 2.58 15.04
C ARG A 76 -10.88 2.66 15.33
N HIS A 77 -10.09 3.08 14.35
CA HIS A 77 -8.63 3.14 14.45
C HIS A 77 -8.07 4.54 14.76
N GLY A 78 -8.94 5.55 14.97
CA GLY A 78 -8.52 6.91 15.30
C GLY A 78 -7.73 7.62 14.19
N LEU A 79 -8.02 7.33 12.93
CA LEU A 79 -7.24 7.80 11.77
C LEU A 79 -7.70 9.19 11.29
N ALA A 80 -7.78 10.16 12.20
CA ALA A 80 -8.33 11.49 11.95
C ALA A 80 -7.56 12.32 10.89
N ARG A 81 -6.34 11.91 10.54
CA ARG A 81 -5.53 12.59 9.51
C ARG A 81 -5.86 12.16 8.09
N TYR A 82 -6.56 11.04 7.91
CA TYR A 82 -6.93 10.58 6.56
C TYR A 82 -7.71 11.63 5.80
N ARG A 83 -7.32 11.85 4.55
CA ARG A 83 -8.02 12.70 3.57
C ARG A 83 -8.02 12.00 2.22
N PHE A 84 -9.19 11.86 1.61
CA PHE A 84 -9.27 11.32 0.25
C PHE A 84 -8.58 12.29 -0.71
N ASN A 85 -7.64 11.77 -1.51
CA ASN A 85 -6.85 12.61 -2.40
C ASN A 85 -7.67 13.07 -3.62
N PRO A 86 -7.82 14.39 -3.87
CA PRO A 86 -8.58 14.92 -5.01
C PRO A 86 -7.96 14.62 -6.37
N HIS A 87 -6.66 14.24 -6.40
CA HIS A 87 -5.95 13.84 -7.61
C HIS A 87 -6.11 12.35 -7.94
N PHE A 88 -6.89 11.60 -7.16
CA PHE A 88 -7.15 10.19 -7.41
C PHE A 88 -8.00 10.00 -8.69
N PRO A 89 -7.72 8.96 -9.53
CA PRO A 89 -6.67 7.95 -9.37
C PRO A 89 -5.27 8.47 -9.75
N VAL A 90 -4.26 8.10 -8.96
CA VAL A 90 -2.87 8.52 -9.15
C VAL A 90 -2.07 7.39 -9.81
N ASN A 91 -1.28 7.70 -10.83
CA ASN A 91 -0.31 6.75 -11.38
C ASN A 91 0.87 6.58 -10.41
N THR A 92 0.96 5.43 -9.78
CA THR A 92 1.94 5.15 -8.73
C THR A 92 3.20 4.44 -9.22
N LEU A 93 3.37 4.24 -10.52
CA LEU A 93 4.51 3.48 -11.07
C LEU A 93 5.87 3.98 -10.55
N ASN A 94 6.09 5.30 -10.57
CA ASN A 94 7.34 5.89 -10.08
C ASN A 94 7.46 5.81 -8.55
N LEU A 95 6.34 5.94 -7.82
CA LEU A 95 6.31 5.79 -6.37
C LEU A 95 6.66 4.35 -5.95
N MET A 96 6.13 3.35 -6.64
CA MET A 96 6.41 1.95 -6.34
C MET A 96 7.83 1.54 -6.70
N ARG A 97 8.38 2.05 -7.81
CA ARG A 97 9.82 1.91 -8.13
C ARG A 97 10.69 2.59 -7.07
N GLY A 98 10.27 3.77 -6.60
CA GLY A 98 10.94 4.47 -5.50
C GLY A 98 10.96 3.66 -4.20
N ALA A 99 9.92 2.88 -3.90
CA ALA A 99 9.92 1.98 -2.73
C ALA A 99 11.01 0.90 -2.83
N PHE A 100 11.23 0.31 -4.02
CA PHE A 100 12.34 -0.62 -4.24
C PHE A 100 13.70 0.05 -4.18
N ALA A 101 13.83 1.27 -4.73
CA ALA A 101 15.06 2.06 -4.58
C ALA A 101 15.35 2.36 -3.10
N ALA A 102 14.34 2.75 -2.34
CA ALA A 102 14.45 3.00 -0.92
C ALA A 102 14.81 1.73 -0.11
N GLN A 103 14.29 0.58 -0.51
CA GLN A 103 14.69 -0.71 0.05
C GLN A 103 16.18 -0.99 -0.18
N SER A 104 16.67 -0.78 -1.40
CA SER A 104 18.08 -0.98 -1.74
C SER A 104 19.03 -0.03 -0.99
N LEU A 105 18.54 1.17 -0.63
CA LEU A 105 19.28 2.16 0.16
C LEU A 105 19.06 2.04 1.68
N GLY A 106 18.26 1.08 2.15
CA GLY A 106 17.98 0.87 3.57
C GLY A 106 17.09 1.94 4.21
N VAL A 107 16.35 2.72 3.41
CA VAL A 107 15.50 3.84 3.88
C VAL A 107 14.01 3.63 3.60
N MET A 108 13.58 2.39 3.28
CA MET A 108 12.21 2.10 2.87
C MET A 108 11.14 2.54 3.91
N PRO A 109 11.31 2.35 5.23
CA PRO A 109 10.31 2.81 6.18
C PRO A 109 10.07 4.32 6.14
N ALA A 110 11.13 5.12 6.06
CA ALA A 110 11.02 6.58 5.95
C ALA A 110 10.40 7.02 4.62
N TYR A 111 10.73 6.32 3.53
CA TYR A 111 10.14 6.54 2.21
C TYR A 111 8.62 6.26 2.21
N ILE A 112 8.22 5.12 2.77
CA ILE A 112 6.80 4.75 2.86
C ILE A 112 6.04 5.81 3.65
N GLU A 113 6.53 6.19 4.82
CA GLU A 113 5.87 7.19 5.66
C GLU A 113 5.73 8.53 4.94
N ALA A 114 6.79 9.03 4.30
CA ALA A 114 6.77 10.31 3.59
C ALA A 114 5.74 10.29 2.44
N VAL A 115 5.76 9.25 1.60
CA VAL A 115 4.90 9.17 0.42
C VAL A 115 3.45 8.93 0.79
N ILE A 116 3.18 8.05 1.78
CA ILE A 116 1.81 7.72 2.15
C ILE A 116 1.10 8.86 2.87
N CYS A 117 1.83 9.64 3.71
CA CYS A 117 1.32 10.87 4.30
C CYS A 117 1.01 11.92 3.24
N ALA A 118 1.97 12.20 2.37
CA ALA A 118 1.79 13.17 1.29
C ALA A 118 0.58 12.82 0.41
N MET A 119 0.35 11.53 0.14
CA MET A 119 -0.77 11.04 -0.66
C MET A 119 -2.11 11.19 0.07
N TRP A 120 -2.22 10.69 1.33
CA TRP A 120 -3.51 10.44 1.97
C TRP A 120 -3.80 11.32 3.20
N GLU A 121 -2.87 12.18 3.60
CA GLU A 121 -3.07 13.16 4.66
C GLU A 121 -2.95 14.59 4.12
N ASP A 122 -1.92 14.84 3.27
CA ASP A 122 -1.62 16.16 2.71
C ASP A 122 -2.24 16.39 1.32
N GLN A 123 -2.86 15.37 0.71
CA GLN A 123 -3.58 15.42 -0.57
C GLN A 123 -2.73 15.93 -1.74
N LYS A 124 -1.42 15.63 -1.75
CA LYS A 124 -0.50 16.10 -2.79
C LYS A 124 -0.68 15.35 -4.12
N PRO A 125 -0.38 15.98 -5.27
CA PRO A 125 -0.41 15.36 -6.60
C PRO A 125 0.84 14.50 -6.82
N MET A 126 0.91 13.34 -6.16
CA MET A 126 2.10 12.49 -6.06
C MET A 126 2.55 11.84 -7.38
N ALA A 127 1.79 11.97 -8.48
CA ALA A 127 2.25 11.59 -9.81
C ALA A 127 3.26 12.60 -10.39
N ASP A 128 3.30 13.82 -9.88
CA ASP A 128 4.27 14.85 -10.25
C ASP A 128 5.62 14.57 -9.59
N LEU A 129 6.66 14.39 -10.42
CA LEU A 129 8.00 14.08 -9.94
C LEU A 129 8.65 15.23 -9.16
N THR A 130 8.27 16.48 -9.45
CA THR A 130 8.74 17.65 -8.71
C THR A 130 8.20 17.62 -7.28
N VAL A 131 6.88 17.37 -7.14
CA VAL A 131 6.23 17.22 -5.83
C VAL A 131 6.81 16.02 -5.06
N LEU A 132 7.07 14.90 -5.73
CA LEU A 132 7.72 13.75 -5.12
C LEU A 132 9.11 14.12 -4.57
N ALA A 133 9.93 14.81 -5.37
CA ALA A 133 11.28 15.24 -4.95
C ALA A 133 11.22 16.17 -3.72
N GLU A 134 10.29 17.13 -3.70
CA GLU A 134 10.07 18.03 -2.56
C GLU A 134 9.68 17.25 -1.29
N VAL A 135 8.75 16.29 -1.41
CA VAL A 135 8.30 15.44 -0.30
C VAL A 135 9.45 14.63 0.28
N LEU A 136 10.24 13.97 -0.58
CA LEU A 136 11.39 13.17 -0.15
C LEU A 136 12.46 14.03 0.53
N THR A 137 12.76 15.19 -0.05
CA THR A 137 13.72 16.14 0.52
C THR A 137 13.26 16.66 1.89
N ALA A 138 11.98 17.00 2.03
CA ALA A 138 11.39 17.45 3.29
C ALA A 138 11.42 16.35 4.38
N ALA A 139 11.39 15.08 3.97
CA ALA A 139 11.55 13.93 4.86
C ALA A 139 13.03 13.59 5.19
N GLY A 140 13.99 14.40 4.72
CA GLY A 140 15.43 14.16 4.94
C GLY A 140 16.02 13.03 4.10
N LEU A 141 15.33 12.62 3.03
CA LEU A 141 15.78 11.56 2.11
C LEU A 141 16.54 12.18 0.92
N ASP A 142 17.51 11.45 0.39
CA ASP A 142 18.19 11.83 -0.86
C ASP A 142 17.26 11.56 -2.06
N ALA A 143 16.44 12.56 -2.40
CA ALA A 143 15.49 12.49 -3.48
C ALA A 143 16.18 12.21 -4.83
N SER A 144 17.38 12.80 -5.06
CA SER A 144 18.12 12.62 -6.30
C SER A 144 18.57 11.17 -6.48
N ALA A 145 19.18 10.58 -5.45
CA ALA A 145 19.63 9.19 -5.48
C ALA A 145 18.44 8.22 -5.63
N LEU A 146 17.35 8.44 -4.88
CA LEU A 146 16.14 7.61 -4.94
C LEU A 146 15.50 7.65 -6.33
N MET A 147 15.34 8.84 -6.91
CA MET A 147 14.74 9.01 -8.23
C MET A 147 15.62 8.42 -9.33
N ALA A 148 16.93 8.63 -9.29
CA ALA A 148 17.86 8.05 -10.25
C ALA A 148 17.83 6.51 -10.19
N LEU A 149 17.96 5.93 -8.98
CA LEU A 149 17.93 4.49 -8.78
C LEU A 149 16.60 3.87 -9.22
N SER A 150 15.48 4.54 -8.98
CA SER A 150 14.14 4.09 -9.38
C SER A 150 13.99 3.88 -10.90
N GLN A 151 14.85 4.48 -11.71
CA GLN A 151 14.81 4.37 -13.17
C GLN A 151 15.73 3.29 -13.73
N THR A 152 16.53 2.62 -12.91
CA THR A 152 17.40 1.54 -13.36
C THR A 152 16.63 0.31 -13.83
N PRO A 153 17.20 -0.48 -14.76
CA PRO A 153 16.57 -1.71 -15.24
C PRO A 153 16.29 -2.71 -14.10
N GLU A 154 17.19 -2.80 -13.13
CA GLU A 154 17.11 -3.71 -11.98
C GLU A 154 15.88 -3.40 -11.12
N ILE A 155 15.67 -2.14 -10.77
CA ILE A 155 14.51 -1.71 -9.97
C ILE A 155 13.20 -1.90 -10.75
N LYS A 156 13.21 -1.60 -12.05
CA LYS A 156 12.03 -1.84 -12.91
C LYS A 156 11.68 -3.33 -12.97
N ALA A 157 12.67 -4.19 -13.14
CA ALA A 157 12.50 -5.63 -13.15
C ALA A 157 12.01 -6.16 -11.79
N ALA A 158 12.60 -5.69 -10.68
CA ALA A 158 12.22 -6.09 -9.33
C ALA A 158 10.73 -5.80 -9.02
N LEU A 159 10.23 -4.62 -9.40
CA LEU A 159 8.80 -4.30 -9.22
C LEU A 159 7.90 -5.21 -10.08
N MET A 160 8.30 -5.49 -11.31
CA MET A 160 7.53 -6.38 -12.20
C MET A 160 7.50 -7.81 -11.63
N GLU A 161 8.64 -8.32 -11.20
CA GLU A 161 8.77 -9.64 -10.61
C GLU A 161 7.96 -9.77 -9.32
N ALA A 162 8.08 -8.82 -8.39
CA ALA A 162 7.30 -8.83 -7.16
C ALA A 162 5.78 -8.80 -7.42
N THR A 163 5.36 -8.05 -8.45
CA THR A 163 3.95 -8.00 -8.85
C THR A 163 3.49 -9.33 -9.44
N GLN A 164 4.32 -9.98 -10.26
CA GLN A 164 4.03 -11.31 -10.81
C GLN A 164 3.98 -12.37 -9.70
N GLN A 165 4.95 -12.39 -8.79
CA GLN A 165 4.98 -13.32 -7.66
C GLN A 165 3.75 -13.17 -6.75
N ALA A 166 3.30 -11.92 -6.51
CA ALA A 166 2.07 -11.67 -5.76
C ALA A 166 0.84 -12.27 -6.46
N TYR A 167 0.75 -12.10 -7.78
CA TYR A 167 -0.33 -12.69 -8.59
C TYR A 167 -0.28 -14.23 -8.55
N ASP A 168 0.89 -14.83 -8.72
CA ASP A 168 1.07 -16.28 -8.72
C ASP A 168 0.69 -16.92 -7.37
N ARG A 169 0.81 -16.16 -6.27
CA ARG A 169 0.33 -16.54 -4.93
C ARG A 169 -1.17 -16.29 -4.72
N GLY A 170 -1.88 -15.78 -5.71
CA GLY A 170 -3.33 -15.55 -5.68
C GLY A 170 -3.76 -14.11 -5.40
N ALA A 171 -2.85 -13.14 -5.23
CA ALA A 171 -3.23 -11.75 -5.04
C ALA A 171 -3.86 -11.17 -6.33
N PHE A 172 -4.96 -10.45 -6.16
CA PHE A 172 -5.72 -9.82 -7.26
C PHE A 172 -6.02 -8.34 -7.01
N GLY A 173 -5.55 -7.79 -5.91
CA GLY A 173 -5.77 -6.41 -5.49
C GLY A 173 -5.00 -6.04 -4.23
N ILE A 174 -5.13 -4.79 -3.78
CA ILE A 174 -4.43 -4.23 -2.63
C ILE A 174 -5.45 -3.50 -1.71
N PRO A 175 -5.30 -3.62 -0.37
CA PRO A 175 -4.27 -4.33 0.39
C PRO A 175 -4.50 -5.85 0.42
N THR A 176 -3.41 -6.60 0.41
CA THR A 176 -3.39 -8.04 0.65
C THR A 176 -2.35 -8.35 1.73
N VAL A 177 -2.69 -9.25 2.64
CA VAL A 177 -1.77 -9.75 3.66
C VAL A 177 -1.63 -11.26 3.50
N PHE A 178 -0.40 -11.76 3.60
CA PHE A 178 -0.12 -13.19 3.74
C PHE A 178 0.40 -13.50 5.15
N VAL A 179 -0.12 -14.55 5.75
CA VAL A 179 0.42 -15.16 6.98
C VAL A 179 0.74 -16.62 6.65
N GLY A 180 2.03 -16.90 6.39
CA GLY A 180 2.39 -18.16 5.73
C GLY A 180 1.76 -18.26 4.34
N ASP A 181 0.98 -19.31 4.11
CA ASP A 181 0.28 -19.54 2.84
C ASP A 181 -1.16 -18.97 2.83
N GLU A 182 -1.66 -18.53 4.00
CA GLU A 182 -3.00 -17.96 4.11
C GLU A 182 -3.05 -16.52 3.60
N MET A 183 -4.01 -16.23 2.71
CA MET A 183 -4.20 -14.92 2.09
C MET A 183 -5.43 -14.20 2.63
N PHE A 184 -5.26 -12.94 3.00
CA PHE A 184 -6.32 -12.04 3.47
C PHE A 184 -6.37 -10.79 2.61
N PHE A 185 -7.50 -10.54 1.98
CA PHE A 185 -7.69 -9.36 1.12
C PHE A 185 -8.63 -8.34 1.77
N GLY A 186 -8.18 -7.09 1.80
CA GLY A 186 -8.98 -5.95 2.27
C GLY A 186 -8.74 -5.59 3.75
N LYS A 187 -9.00 -4.32 4.09
CA LYS A 187 -8.86 -3.77 5.44
C LYS A 187 -9.78 -4.44 6.46
N GLU A 188 -10.88 -5.02 6.00
CA GLU A 188 -11.90 -5.67 6.83
C GLU A 188 -11.42 -7.02 7.39
N ARG A 189 -10.31 -7.55 6.90
CA ARG A 189 -9.75 -8.85 7.30
C ARG A 189 -8.67 -8.78 8.37
N LEU A 190 -8.34 -7.58 8.85
CA LEU A 190 -7.25 -7.41 9.84
C LEU A 190 -7.46 -8.20 11.14
N GLY A 191 -8.70 -8.39 11.59
CA GLY A 191 -8.99 -9.27 12.73
C GLY A 191 -8.64 -10.74 12.45
N GLN A 192 -8.96 -11.23 11.24
CA GLN A 192 -8.60 -12.60 10.82
C GLN A 192 -7.10 -12.76 10.64
N VAL A 193 -6.39 -11.72 10.17
CA VAL A 193 -4.93 -11.69 10.10
C VAL A 193 -4.32 -11.85 11.50
N GLU A 194 -4.81 -11.08 12.47
CA GLU A 194 -4.36 -11.14 13.86
C GLU A 194 -4.61 -12.52 14.48
N ASP A 195 -5.82 -13.08 14.28
CA ASP A 195 -6.17 -14.42 14.73
C ASP A 195 -5.22 -15.48 14.14
N GLU A 196 -4.88 -15.38 12.85
CA GLU A 196 -3.98 -16.33 12.19
C GLU A 196 -2.54 -16.22 12.69
N ILE A 197 -2.03 -15.01 12.89
CA ILE A 197 -0.71 -14.78 13.52
C ILE A 197 -0.66 -15.48 14.90
N LEU A 198 -1.69 -15.30 15.72
CA LEU A 198 -1.73 -15.86 17.07
C LEU A 198 -1.88 -17.39 17.09
N LYS A 199 -2.47 -18.01 16.06
CA LYS A 199 -2.52 -19.48 15.93
C LYS A 199 -1.16 -20.08 15.60
N THR A 200 -0.35 -19.33 14.84
CA THR A 200 0.96 -19.80 14.37
C THR A 200 2.12 -19.36 15.29
N ALA A 201 1.83 -18.57 16.33
CA ALA A 201 2.75 -18.12 17.36
C ALA A 201 2.96 -19.22 18.41
#